data_cff54e3619fa08c818e893f9bbf3ec79
#
_entry.id   cff54e3619fa08c818e893f9bbf3ec79
#
_cell.length_a   1.000
_cell.length_b   1.000
_cell.length_c   1.000
_cell.angle_alpha   90.00
_cell.angle_beta   90.00
_cell.angle_gamma   90.00
#
_symmetry.space_group_name_H-M   'P 1'
#
loop_
_entity.id
_entity.type
_entity.pdbx_description
1 polymer ?
#
loop_
_entity_poly.entity_id
_entity_poly.type
_entity_poly.pdbx_seq_one_letter_code
_entity_poly.pdbx_strand_id
1 'polypeptide(L)'
;CIRDRWWCNPVRRTLEEHGALDYTTIVAAPASDSAGFKWLAPFSGAALGQHWMYQGNHVLVIYDDLTKQAEAYRAISLLLRRPPGREAYPGDVFYLHSRLLERAAKLSDDMGAGSMTALPIIETKANDVGAFIPTNVISITDGQVFLESDLFNQGVRPAINVGVSVSRVGGAAQTKGMKKVAGNLRLDLASYRDLQAFAAFASDLDAASKAQLERGSRLVELLKQSESSPQPVEYQMVSIYLAEAGIFDVVPVEDVRRFEDEVHEYLNANTPEVFEQISGGKPLTDESKDALVAAAKDFQPTFRTSEGHNLGSEAPVEPLDESDVKNTELNVSRKTAK
;
A
#
# COMPACT_ATOMS: atom_id res chain seq x y z
N CYS A 1 3.10 12.32 -17.44
CA CYS A 1 2.38 13.16 -16.49
C CYS A 1 1.41 14.06 -17.25
N ILE A 2 0.10 13.83 -17.11
CA ILE A 2 -0.97 14.61 -17.77
C ILE A 2 -1.58 15.65 -16.81
N ARG A 3 -1.12 15.65 -15.55
CA ARG A 3 -1.49 16.62 -14.54
C ARG A 3 -0.75 17.95 -14.72
N ASP A 4 -1.04 18.92 -13.88
CA ASP A 4 -0.49 20.27 -13.98
C ASP A 4 1.04 20.29 -14.05
N ARG A 5 1.58 21.29 -14.75
CA ARG A 5 3.02 21.54 -14.89
C ARG A 5 3.75 21.58 -13.53
N TRP A 6 3.03 21.92 -12.47
CA TRP A 6 3.54 21.94 -11.09
C TRP A 6 3.85 20.56 -10.54
N TRP A 7 3.13 19.49 -10.95
CA TRP A 7 3.36 18.12 -10.49
C TRP A 7 4.58 17.45 -11.14
N CYS A 8 4.87 17.77 -12.39
CA CYS A 8 6.03 17.19 -13.06
C CYS A 8 7.36 17.69 -12.47
N ASN A 9 7.40 18.90 -11.94
CA ASN A 9 8.60 19.48 -11.35
C ASN A 9 9.00 18.84 -10.01
N PRO A 10 8.11 18.63 -9.03
CA PRO A 10 8.43 17.89 -7.82
C PRO A 10 8.91 16.47 -8.12
N VAL A 11 8.19 15.70 -8.94
CA VAL A 11 8.59 14.33 -9.32
C VAL A 11 9.98 14.32 -9.97
N ARG A 12 10.24 15.23 -10.93
CA ARG A 12 11.56 15.36 -11.56
C ARG A 12 12.64 15.67 -10.53
N ARG A 13 12.37 16.61 -9.62
CA ARG A 13 13.33 17.01 -8.57
C ARG A 13 13.64 15.85 -7.63
N THR A 14 12.61 15.13 -7.15
CA THR A 14 12.81 13.95 -6.29
C THR A 14 13.64 12.88 -6.99
N LEU A 15 13.37 12.61 -8.27
CA LEU A 15 14.16 11.65 -9.05
C LEU A 15 15.61 12.12 -9.25
N GLU A 16 15.82 13.43 -9.45
CA GLU A 16 17.14 14.04 -9.59
C GLU A 16 17.94 13.95 -8.28
N GLU A 17 17.32 14.28 -7.16
CA GLU A 17 17.91 14.22 -5.81
C GLU A 17 18.36 12.81 -5.42
N HIS A 18 17.67 11.78 -5.94
CA HIS A 18 18.00 10.37 -5.69
C HIS A 18 18.80 9.72 -6.83
N GLY A 19 19.30 10.49 -7.81
CA GLY A 19 20.06 9.97 -8.94
C GLY A 19 19.26 9.07 -9.89
N ALA A 20 17.93 9.08 -9.79
CA ALA A 20 17.05 8.19 -10.55
C ALA A 20 16.76 8.68 -11.98
N LEU A 21 17.15 9.91 -12.34
CA LEU A 21 17.01 10.42 -13.72
C LEU A 21 17.89 9.70 -14.72
N ASP A 22 18.98 9.07 -14.29
CA ASP A 22 19.91 8.34 -15.18
C ASP A 22 19.21 7.16 -15.88
N TYR A 23 18.18 6.59 -15.25
CA TYR A 23 17.40 5.47 -15.78
C TYR A 23 15.91 5.75 -15.91
N THR A 24 15.49 7.02 -15.76
CA THR A 24 14.07 7.41 -15.85
C THR A 24 13.84 8.43 -16.96
N THR A 25 12.83 8.19 -17.78
CA THR A 25 12.36 9.15 -18.79
C THR A 25 10.97 9.65 -18.44
N ILE A 26 10.79 10.96 -18.38
CA ILE A 26 9.52 11.61 -18.12
C ILE A 26 8.91 12.10 -19.45
N VAL A 27 7.76 11.54 -19.81
CA VAL A 27 6.95 12.02 -20.96
C VAL A 27 5.80 12.85 -20.38
N ALA A 28 5.76 14.14 -20.70
CA ALA A 28 4.81 15.08 -20.12
C ALA A 28 3.91 15.74 -21.17
N ALA A 29 2.62 15.79 -20.88
CA ALA A 29 1.61 16.57 -21.58
C ALA A 29 0.73 17.27 -20.53
N PRO A 30 1.14 18.46 -20.03
CA PRO A 30 0.46 19.13 -18.93
C PRO A 30 -0.97 19.55 -19.30
N ALA A 31 -1.76 19.94 -18.30
CA ALA A 31 -3.17 20.30 -18.46
C ALA A 31 -3.38 21.45 -19.45
N SER A 32 -2.38 22.35 -19.60
CA SER A 32 -2.38 23.44 -20.57
C SER A 32 -2.23 23.01 -22.02
N ASP A 33 -1.76 21.79 -22.27
CA ASP A 33 -1.54 21.30 -23.63
C ASP A 33 -2.85 20.89 -24.30
N SER A 34 -2.83 20.84 -25.63
CA SER A 34 -3.99 20.42 -26.41
C SER A 34 -4.38 18.96 -26.10
N ALA A 35 -5.67 18.64 -26.35
CA ALA A 35 -6.17 17.27 -26.16
C ALA A 35 -5.39 16.24 -26.99
N GLY A 36 -4.87 16.61 -28.16
CA GLY A 36 -4.05 15.75 -29.01
C GLY A 36 -2.76 15.27 -28.32
N PHE A 37 -2.06 16.17 -27.63
CA PHE A 37 -0.84 15.79 -26.88
C PHE A 37 -1.16 14.90 -25.69
N LYS A 38 -2.24 15.18 -24.95
CA LYS A 38 -2.68 14.34 -23.81
C LYS A 38 -3.10 12.94 -24.27
N TRP A 39 -3.73 12.85 -25.45
CA TRP A 39 -4.05 11.56 -26.04
C TRP A 39 -2.81 10.78 -26.47
N LEU A 40 -1.80 11.49 -27.05
CA LEU A 40 -0.61 10.85 -27.63
C LEU A 40 0.46 10.47 -26.60
N ALA A 41 0.62 11.24 -25.53
CA ALA A 41 1.70 11.07 -24.55
C ALA A 41 1.82 9.65 -23.97
N PRO A 42 0.74 8.96 -23.55
CA PRO A 42 0.85 7.59 -23.05
C PRO A 42 1.36 6.61 -24.11
N PHE A 43 0.96 6.76 -25.35
CA PHE A 43 1.45 5.93 -26.47
C PHE A 43 2.93 6.18 -26.76
N SER A 44 3.39 7.42 -26.67
CA SER A 44 4.80 7.78 -26.82
C SER A 44 5.64 7.15 -25.70
N GLY A 45 5.18 7.25 -24.46
CA GLY A 45 5.83 6.59 -23.32
C GLY A 45 5.89 5.07 -23.46
N ALA A 46 4.79 4.45 -23.89
CA ALA A 46 4.75 3.02 -24.16
C ALA A 46 5.71 2.60 -25.28
N ALA A 47 5.87 3.42 -26.32
CA ALA A 47 6.79 3.13 -27.44
C ALA A 47 8.25 3.16 -26.97
N LEU A 48 8.62 4.13 -26.13
CA LEU A 48 9.95 4.18 -25.50
C LEU A 48 10.17 2.94 -24.62
N GLY A 49 9.21 2.60 -23.76
CA GLY A 49 9.28 1.40 -22.92
C GLY A 49 9.43 0.12 -23.73
N GLN A 50 8.68 -0.04 -24.84
CA GLN A 50 8.82 -1.17 -25.74
C GLN A 50 10.21 -1.26 -26.38
N HIS A 51 10.78 -0.12 -26.77
CA HIS A 51 12.12 -0.10 -27.34
C HIS A 51 13.14 -0.73 -26.39
N TRP A 52 13.11 -0.37 -25.12
CA TRP A 52 14.01 -0.96 -24.12
C TRP A 52 13.66 -2.40 -23.79
N MET A 53 12.37 -2.77 -23.75
CA MET A 53 11.94 -4.15 -23.55
C MET A 53 12.49 -5.08 -24.65
N TYR A 54 12.44 -4.65 -25.92
CA TYR A 54 12.99 -5.43 -27.04
C TYR A 54 14.53 -5.50 -27.05
N GLN A 55 15.19 -4.63 -26.28
CA GLN A 55 16.63 -4.74 -26.03
C GLN A 55 16.98 -5.68 -24.85
N GLY A 56 16.01 -6.39 -24.30
CA GLY A 56 16.20 -7.29 -23.16
C GLY A 56 16.12 -6.62 -21.78
N ASN A 57 15.79 -5.33 -21.71
CA ASN A 57 15.67 -4.63 -20.44
C ASN A 57 14.30 -4.85 -19.78
N HIS A 58 14.24 -4.58 -18.47
CA HIS A 58 13.03 -4.61 -17.69
C HIS A 58 12.54 -3.18 -17.45
N VAL A 59 11.31 -2.88 -17.86
CA VAL A 59 10.75 -1.53 -17.88
C VAL A 59 9.53 -1.44 -16.98
N LEU A 60 9.44 -0.38 -16.18
CA LEU A 60 8.24 0.02 -15.46
C LEU A 60 7.68 1.29 -16.12
N VAL A 61 6.44 1.24 -16.57
CA VAL A 61 5.72 2.39 -17.13
C VAL A 61 4.58 2.79 -16.20
N ILE A 62 4.59 4.06 -15.75
CA ILE A 62 3.53 4.62 -14.92
C ILE A 62 2.75 5.62 -15.76
N TYR A 63 1.42 5.41 -15.87
CA TYR A 63 0.52 6.32 -16.56
C TYR A 63 -0.27 7.16 -15.55
N ASP A 64 0.10 8.40 -15.38
CA ASP A 64 -0.57 9.35 -14.47
C ASP A 64 -1.20 10.51 -15.26
N ASP A 65 -2.47 10.40 -15.64
CA ASP A 65 -3.41 9.30 -15.47
C ASP A 65 -4.14 8.98 -16.80
N LEU A 66 -4.73 7.80 -16.90
CA LEU A 66 -5.46 7.39 -18.10
C LEU A 66 -6.92 7.91 -18.14
N THR A 67 -7.47 8.39 -17.02
CA THR A 67 -8.77 9.09 -17.01
C THR A 67 -8.67 10.36 -17.84
N LYS A 68 -7.59 11.14 -17.67
CA LYS A 68 -7.34 12.36 -18.45
C LYS A 68 -7.09 12.06 -19.94
N GLN A 69 -6.44 10.92 -20.25
CA GLN A 69 -6.31 10.47 -21.64
C GLN A 69 -7.67 10.18 -22.25
N ALA A 70 -8.56 9.48 -21.54
CA ALA A 70 -9.91 9.18 -22.01
C ALA A 70 -10.75 10.47 -22.20
N GLU A 71 -10.66 11.41 -21.27
CA GLU A 71 -11.32 12.72 -21.37
C GLU A 71 -10.83 13.51 -22.61
N ALA A 72 -9.52 13.51 -22.86
CA ALA A 72 -8.95 14.11 -24.05
C ALA A 72 -9.45 13.44 -25.34
N TYR A 73 -9.53 12.12 -25.35
CA TYR A 73 -10.04 11.37 -26.49
C TYR A 73 -11.54 11.61 -26.72
N ARG A 74 -12.34 11.72 -25.64
CA ARG A 74 -13.74 12.14 -25.71
C ARG A 74 -13.88 13.53 -26.35
N ALA A 75 -13.08 14.51 -25.90
CA ALA A 75 -13.10 15.84 -26.46
C ALA A 75 -12.78 15.86 -27.96
N ILE A 76 -11.74 15.15 -28.39
CA ILE A 76 -11.37 15.01 -29.80
C ILE A 76 -12.51 14.36 -30.59
N SER A 77 -13.10 13.30 -30.08
CA SER A 77 -14.16 12.56 -30.76
C SER A 77 -15.43 13.40 -30.93
N LEU A 78 -15.80 14.20 -29.93
CA LEU A 78 -16.93 15.11 -30.00
C LEU A 78 -16.68 16.26 -31.01
N LEU A 79 -15.47 16.80 -31.05
CA LEU A 79 -15.08 17.80 -32.08
C LEU A 79 -15.16 17.23 -33.48
N LEU A 80 -14.81 15.96 -33.66
CA LEU A 80 -14.95 15.24 -34.93
C LEU A 80 -16.39 14.76 -35.21
N ARG A 81 -17.36 15.15 -34.37
CA ARG A 81 -18.78 14.78 -34.48
C ARG A 81 -19.02 13.27 -34.50
N ARG A 82 -18.18 12.50 -33.85
CA ARG A 82 -18.42 11.07 -33.65
C ARG A 82 -19.61 10.87 -32.71
N PRO A 83 -20.49 9.89 -32.95
CA PRO A 83 -21.63 9.66 -32.07
C PRO A 83 -21.16 9.28 -30.66
N PRO A 84 -21.66 9.97 -29.61
CA PRO A 84 -21.32 9.65 -28.24
C PRO A 84 -22.03 8.40 -27.74
N GLY A 85 -21.35 7.60 -26.92
CA GLY A 85 -21.89 6.48 -26.16
C GLY A 85 -22.09 6.82 -24.68
N ARG A 86 -21.89 5.82 -23.82
CA ARG A 86 -22.00 5.99 -22.36
C ARG A 86 -21.09 7.11 -21.86
N GLU A 87 -21.59 7.97 -20.99
CA GLU A 87 -20.89 9.13 -20.43
C GLU A 87 -20.25 10.04 -21.52
N ALA A 88 -20.87 10.09 -22.68
CA ALA A 88 -20.39 10.82 -23.87
C ALA A 88 -19.02 10.36 -24.41
N TYR A 89 -18.50 9.24 -23.97
CA TYR A 89 -17.31 8.64 -24.57
C TYR A 89 -17.63 8.01 -25.94
N PRO A 90 -16.67 7.98 -26.89
CA PRO A 90 -16.85 7.26 -28.14
C PRO A 90 -16.89 5.74 -27.89
N GLY A 91 -17.56 5.00 -28.77
CA GLY A 91 -17.73 3.55 -28.63
C GLY A 91 -16.44 2.74 -28.58
N ASP A 92 -15.33 3.31 -29.05
CA ASP A 92 -14.00 2.68 -29.08
C ASP A 92 -13.08 3.09 -27.91
N VAL A 93 -13.62 3.72 -26.86
CA VAL A 93 -12.80 4.13 -25.70
C VAL A 93 -12.19 2.93 -24.97
N PHE A 94 -12.86 1.77 -24.93
CA PHE A 94 -12.26 0.55 -24.40
C PHE A 94 -10.98 0.17 -25.16
N TYR A 95 -11.03 0.26 -26.48
CA TYR A 95 -9.89 -0.04 -27.34
C TYR A 95 -8.74 0.97 -27.18
N LEU A 96 -9.04 2.23 -26.81
CA LEU A 96 -8.01 3.23 -26.47
C LEU A 96 -7.05 2.70 -25.40
N HIS A 97 -7.60 2.16 -24.30
CA HIS A 97 -6.83 1.68 -23.17
C HIS A 97 -6.31 0.25 -23.38
N SER A 98 -7.09 -0.66 -23.97
CA SER A 98 -6.64 -2.03 -24.19
C SER A 98 -5.44 -2.10 -25.11
N ARG A 99 -5.45 -1.40 -26.24
CA ARG A 99 -4.29 -1.38 -27.16
C ARG A 99 -3.04 -0.68 -26.58
N LEU A 100 -3.19 0.11 -25.50
CA LEU A 100 -2.07 0.69 -24.77
C LEU A 100 -1.53 -0.28 -23.75
N LEU A 101 -2.39 -0.86 -22.91
CA LEU A 101 -2.02 -1.67 -21.76
C LEU A 101 -1.56 -3.08 -22.14
N GLU A 102 -2.15 -3.68 -23.17
CA GLU A 102 -1.76 -4.99 -23.69
C GLU A 102 -0.34 -5.01 -24.34
N ARG A 103 0.28 -3.85 -24.47
CA ARG A 103 1.69 -3.74 -24.89
C ARG A 103 2.66 -4.11 -23.76
N ALA A 104 2.20 -4.08 -22.51
CA ALA A 104 2.97 -4.53 -21.36
C ALA A 104 3.01 -6.06 -21.34
N ALA A 105 4.21 -6.63 -21.39
CA ALA A 105 4.40 -8.06 -21.49
C ALA A 105 5.78 -8.50 -20.94
N LYS A 106 5.91 -9.79 -20.66
CA LYS A 106 7.18 -10.49 -20.49
C LYS A 106 7.46 -11.26 -21.79
N LEU A 107 8.56 -10.93 -22.43
CA LEU A 107 9.00 -11.62 -23.64
C LEU A 107 9.62 -12.99 -23.31
N SER A 108 9.55 -13.91 -24.28
CA SER A 108 10.25 -15.19 -24.21
C SER A 108 11.79 -15.01 -24.30
N ASP A 109 12.53 -16.04 -23.91
CA ASP A 109 13.98 -16.01 -23.97
C ASP A 109 14.50 -15.80 -25.41
N ASP A 110 13.82 -16.40 -26.41
CA ASP A 110 14.14 -16.22 -27.83
C ASP A 110 13.98 -14.76 -28.32
N MET A 111 13.16 -13.97 -27.60
CA MET A 111 12.93 -12.56 -27.90
C MET A 111 13.74 -11.62 -26.98
N GLY A 112 14.74 -12.13 -26.29
CA GLY A 112 15.63 -11.36 -25.42
C GLY A 112 15.17 -11.23 -23.97
N ALA A 113 14.12 -11.93 -23.56
CA ALA A 113 13.62 -12.02 -22.17
C ALA A 113 13.31 -10.67 -21.48
N GLY A 114 13.20 -9.58 -22.22
CA GLY A 114 12.81 -8.27 -21.67
C GLY A 114 11.39 -8.27 -21.11
N SER A 115 11.05 -7.27 -20.32
CA SER A 115 9.69 -7.14 -19.78
C SER A 115 9.26 -5.67 -19.66
N MET A 116 7.96 -5.43 -19.74
CA MET A 116 7.36 -4.15 -19.45
C MET A 116 6.16 -4.35 -18.52
N THR A 117 6.20 -3.68 -17.37
CA THR A 117 5.10 -3.64 -16.41
C THR A 117 4.43 -2.27 -16.49
N ALA A 118 3.12 -2.23 -16.63
CA ALA A 118 2.34 -1.01 -16.68
C ALA A 118 1.57 -0.80 -15.36
N LEU A 119 1.68 0.38 -14.78
CA LEU A 119 0.89 0.83 -13.63
C LEU A 119 0.02 2.03 -14.06
N PRO A 120 -1.19 1.78 -14.57
CA PRO A 120 -2.12 2.85 -14.91
C PRO A 120 -2.80 3.41 -13.64
N ILE A 121 -2.79 4.73 -13.52
CA ILE A 121 -3.55 5.43 -12.50
C ILE A 121 -4.88 5.84 -13.13
N ILE A 122 -5.97 5.57 -12.40
CA ILE A 122 -7.34 5.95 -12.76
C ILE A 122 -7.92 6.81 -11.65
N GLU A 123 -8.37 7.98 -12.00
CA GLU A 123 -9.07 8.86 -11.07
C GLU A 123 -10.55 8.45 -10.97
N THR A 124 -11.04 8.22 -9.74
CA THR A 124 -12.46 8.00 -9.47
C THR A 124 -13.07 9.26 -8.88
N LYS A 125 -14.33 9.55 -9.19
CA LYS A 125 -15.10 10.62 -8.58
C LYS A 125 -15.94 10.04 -7.45
N ALA A 126 -15.85 10.63 -6.25
CA ALA A 126 -16.60 10.17 -5.07
C ALA A 126 -16.43 8.65 -4.76
N ASN A 127 -15.23 8.12 -4.98
CA ASN A 127 -14.89 6.70 -4.83
C ASN A 127 -15.74 5.75 -5.70
N ASP A 128 -16.40 6.25 -6.77
CA ASP A 128 -17.19 5.42 -7.68
C ASP A 128 -16.29 4.59 -8.61
N VAL A 129 -15.96 3.39 -8.18
CA VAL A 129 -15.21 2.41 -8.99
C VAL A 129 -16.10 1.71 -10.05
N GLY A 130 -17.43 1.86 -9.97
CA GLY A 130 -18.40 1.35 -10.94
C GLY A 130 -18.57 2.23 -12.18
N ALA A 131 -17.92 3.41 -12.23
CA ALA A 131 -17.94 4.29 -13.38
C ALA A 131 -17.34 3.63 -14.64
N PHE A 132 -17.60 4.21 -15.82
CA PHE A 132 -17.31 3.56 -17.09
C PHE A 132 -15.81 3.35 -17.33
N ILE A 133 -14.97 4.34 -17.09
CA ILE A 133 -13.52 4.21 -17.31
C ILE A 133 -12.85 3.26 -16.30
N PRO A 134 -13.10 3.38 -14.96
CA PRO A 134 -12.56 2.43 -14.00
C PRO A 134 -12.89 0.97 -14.32
N THR A 135 -14.16 0.65 -14.61
CA THR A 135 -14.59 -0.72 -14.92
C THR A 135 -13.92 -1.27 -16.18
N ASN A 136 -13.74 -0.44 -17.20
CA ASN A 136 -13.02 -0.84 -18.42
C ASN A 136 -11.55 -1.20 -18.10
N VAL A 137 -10.85 -0.35 -17.34
CA VAL A 137 -9.43 -0.58 -17.02
C VAL A 137 -9.24 -1.78 -16.09
N ILE A 138 -10.12 -1.97 -15.10
CA ILE A 138 -10.10 -3.17 -14.25
C ILE A 138 -10.23 -4.45 -15.10
N SER A 139 -11.05 -4.43 -16.14
CA SER A 139 -11.23 -5.60 -17.02
C SER A 139 -10.01 -5.89 -17.91
N ILE A 140 -9.24 -4.87 -18.27
CA ILE A 140 -8.04 -4.99 -19.10
C ILE A 140 -6.84 -5.45 -18.26
N THR A 141 -6.71 -4.95 -17.04
CA THR A 141 -5.53 -5.16 -16.19
C THR A 141 -5.58 -6.46 -15.38
N ASP A 142 -4.43 -6.90 -14.86
CA ASP A 142 -4.30 -8.11 -14.03
C ASP A 142 -4.58 -7.86 -12.54
N GLY A 143 -5.31 -6.84 -12.24
CA GLY A 143 -5.70 -6.49 -10.88
C GLY A 143 -5.71 -4.98 -10.65
N GLN A 144 -6.07 -4.58 -9.44
CA GLN A 144 -6.17 -3.20 -9.04
C GLN A 144 -5.80 -3.01 -7.58
N VAL A 145 -5.25 -1.84 -7.28
CA VAL A 145 -5.02 -1.33 -5.93
C VAL A 145 -6.00 -0.19 -5.69
N PHE A 146 -6.89 -0.34 -4.71
CA PHE A 146 -7.82 0.70 -4.30
C PHE A 146 -7.20 1.61 -3.26
N LEU A 147 -7.19 2.91 -3.55
CA LEU A 147 -6.83 3.97 -2.61
C LEU A 147 -8.11 4.66 -2.15
N GLU A 148 -8.34 4.70 -0.84
CA GLU A 148 -9.55 5.24 -0.24
C GLU A 148 -9.28 6.50 0.56
N SER A 149 -10.12 7.54 0.32
CA SER A 149 -10.02 8.80 1.03
C SER A 149 -10.23 8.67 2.53
N ASP A 150 -11.10 7.74 2.95
CA ASP A 150 -11.40 7.52 4.36
C ASP A 150 -10.19 6.96 5.12
N LEU A 151 -9.47 6.00 4.52
CA LEU A 151 -8.21 5.47 5.08
C LEU A 151 -7.15 6.57 5.15
N PHE A 152 -7.05 7.41 4.12
CA PHE A 152 -6.12 8.53 4.12
C PHE A 152 -6.41 9.52 5.26
N ASN A 153 -7.68 9.86 5.48
CA ASN A 153 -8.12 10.77 6.54
C ASN A 153 -7.91 10.16 7.93
N GLN A 154 -7.98 8.84 8.07
CA GLN A 154 -7.65 8.09 9.30
C GLN A 154 -6.13 7.99 9.55
N GLY A 155 -5.30 8.54 8.66
CA GLY A 155 -3.83 8.49 8.81
C GLY A 155 -3.19 7.19 8.31
N VAL A 156 -3.94 6.31 7.64
CA VAL A 156 -3.39 5.12 6.98
C VAL A 156 -2.76 5.56 5.66
N ARG A 157 -1.45 5.53 5.59
CA ARG A 157 -0.68 5.96 4.41
C ARG A 157 0.44 4.97 4.11
N PRO A 158 0.46 4.37 2.89
CA PRO A 158 -0.48 4.60 1.77
C PRO A 158 -1.91 4.12 2.10
N ALA A 159 -2.91 4.82 1.55
CA ALA A 159 -4.33 4.57 1.86
C ALA A 159 -4.90 3.37 1.09
N ILE A 160 -4.19 2.26 1.11
CA ILE A 160 -4.52 1.05 0.35
C ILE A 160 -5.57 0.22 1.09
N ASN A 161 -6.70 -0.02 0.44
CA ASN A 161 -7.65 -1.00 0.92
C ASN A 161 -7.25 -2.41 0.48
N VAL A 162 -6.60 -3.16 1.37
CA VAL A 162 -6.11 -4.52 1.11
C VAL A 162 -7.25 -5.52 0.87
N GLY A 163 -8.42 -5.30 1.48
CA GLY A 163 -9.57 -6.21 1.38
C GLY A 163 -10.14 -6.30 -0.03
N VAL A 164 -10.30 -5.15 -0.70
CA VAL A 164 -10.90 -5.07 -2.05
C VAL A 164 -9.87 -5.02 -3.17
N SER A 165 -8.60 -4.78 -2.85
CA SER A 165 -7.52 -4.82 -3.84
C SER A 165 -7.23 -6.25 -4.27
N VAL A 166 -7.04 -6.47 -5.57
CA VAL A 166 -6.84 -7.79 -6.16
C VAL A 166 -5.64 -7.76 -7.09
N SER A 167 -4.82 -8.80 -7.05
CA SER A 167 -3.80 -9.07 -8.06
C SER A 167 -3.97 -10.47 -8.64
N ARG A 168 -4.15 -10.58 -9.95
CA ARG A 168 -4.23 -11.89 -10.65
C ARG A 168 -2.85 -12.53 -10.77
N VAL A 169 -1.80 -11.74 -10.82
CA VAL A 169 -0.40 -12.20 -10.81
C VAL A 169 0.01 -12.62 -9.39
N GLY A 170 -0.32 -11.80 -8.42
CA GLY A 170 -0.24 -12.06 -6.98
C GLY A 170 1.05 -12.73 -6.54
N GLY A 171 0.92 -13.87 -5.89
CA GLY A 171 2.04 -14.63 -5.34
C GLY A 171 3.07 -15.13 -6.36
N ALA A 172 2.78 -15.10 -7.69
CA ALA A 172 3.77 -15.45 -8.70
C ALA A 172 4.85 -14.37 -8.89
N ALA A 173 4.51 -13.09 -8.59
CA ALA A 173 5.43 -11.97 -8.65
C ALA A 173 6.21 -11.75 -7.35
N GLN A 174 5.77 -12.34 -6.24
CA GLN A 174 6.45 -12.24 -4.96
C GLN A 174 7.74 -13.07 -4.93
N THR A 175 8.75 -12.57 -4.22
CA THR A 175 9.92 -13.38 -3.87
C THR A 175 9.49 -14.59 -3.02
N LYS A 176 10.27 -15.67 -3.05
CA LYS A 176 9.93 -16.90 -2.31
C LYS A 176 9.83 -16.66 -0.80
N GLY A 177 10.64 -15.75 -0.26
CA GLY A 177 10.61 -15.37 1.14
C GLY A 177 9.33 -14.60 1.49
N MET A 178 9.04 -13.52 0.76
CA MET A 178 7.83 -12.72 0.97
C MET A 178 6.56 -13.57 0.88
N LYS A 179 6.48 -14.47 -0.12
CA LYS A 179 5.31 -15.36 -0.27
C LYS A 179 5.06 -16.25 0.94
N LYS A 180 6.14 -16.65 1.66
CA LYS A 180 6.01 -17.49 2.87
C LYS A 180 5.55 -16.68 4.07
N VAL A 181 6.07 -15.46 4.26
CA VAL A 181 5.76 -14.64 5.44
C VAL A 181 4.46 -13.86 5.31
N ALA A 182 4.07 -13.45 4.11
CA ALA A 182 2.85 -12.64 3.90
C ALA A 182 1.57 -13.49 3.69
N GLY A 183 1.66 -14.82 3.82
CA GLY A 183 0.55 -15.73 3.50
C GLY A 183 -0.74 -15.45 4.24
N ASN A 184 -0.65 -15.20 5.54
CA ASN A 184 -1.80 -14.97 6.44
C ASN A 184 -2.18 -13.49 6.59
N LEU A 185 -1.26 -12.58 6.28
CA LEU A 185 -1.42 -11.13 6.53
C LEU A 185 -2.74 -10.56 5.99
N ARG A 186 -3.13 -10.96 4.78
CA ARG A 186 -4.40 -10.51 4.17
C ARG A 186 -5.63 -10.97 4.96
N LEU A 187 -5.61 -12.21 5.45
CA LEU A 187 -6.70 -12.77 6.23
C LEU A 187 -6.80 -12.08 7.59
N ASP A 188 -5.68 -11.83 8.25
CA ASP A 188 -5.62 -11.14 9.54
C ASP A 188 -6.15 -9.70 9.43
N LEU A 189 -5.76 -8.97 8.37
CA LEU A 189 -6.28 -7.64 8.10
C LEU A 189 -7.77 -7.62 7.74
N ALA A 190 -8.27 -8.63 7.02
CA ALA A 190 -9.70 -8.75 6.74
C ALA A 190 -10.50 -9.00 8.02
N SER A 191 -10.04 -9.95 8.84
CA SER A 191 -10.65 -10.27 10.14
C SER A 191 -10.64 -9.08 11.09
N TYR A 192 -9.55 -8.31 11.11
CA TYR A 192 -9.47 -7.08 11.89
C TYR A 192 -10.54 -6.07 11.47
N ARG A 193 -10.72 -5.83 10.16
CA ARG A 193 -11.73 -4.88 9.66
C ARG A 193 -13.14 -5.30 10.00
N ASP A 194 -13.45 -6.58 9.88
CA ASP A 194 -14.76 -7.13 10.22
C ASP A 194 -15.03 -6.94 11.72
N LEU A 195 -14.05 -7.25 12.57
CA LEU A 195 -14.14 -7.04 14.01
C LEU A 195 -14.22 -5.56 14.39
N GLN A 196 -13.48 -4.68 13.72
CA GLN A 196 -13.53 -3.23 13.95
C GLN A 196 -14.92 -2.67 13.64
N ALA A 197 -15.53 -3.09 12.53
CA ALA A 197 -16.89 -2.71 12.18
C ALA A 197 -17.89 -3.21 13.22
N PHE A 198 -17.73 -4.44 13.71
CA PHE A 198 -18.57 -5.03 14.74
C PHE A 198 -18.38 -4.35 16.10
N ALA A 199 -17.15 -4.05 16.50
CA ALA A 199 -16.81 -3.39 17.76
C ALA A 199 -17.45 -2.00 17.92
N ALA A 200 -17.72 -1.31 16.80
CA ALA A 200 -18.40 -0.02 16.81
C ALA A 200 -19.86 -0.11 17.29
N PHE A 201 -20.47 -1.31 17.26
CA PHE A 201 -21.88 -1.56 17.63
C PHE A 201 -22.03 -2.45 18.87
N ALA A 202 -21.01 -3.21 19.26
CA ALA A 202 -21.04 -4.16 20.37
C ALA A 202 -20.38 -3.55 21.62
N SER A 203 -21.10 -3.55 22.74
CA SER A 203 -20.59 -3.06 24.03
C SER A 203 -19.61 -4.02 24.71
N ASP A 204 -19.73 -5.33 24.44
CA ASP A 204 -18.91 -6.36 25.05
C ASP A 204 -18.34 -7.31 24.00
N LEU A 205 -17.01 -7.23 23.83
CA LEU A 205 -16.22 -8.18 23.06
C LEU A 205 -15.58 -9.21 24.01
N ASP A 206 -15.51 -10.45 23.58
CA ASP A 206 -14.76 -11.47 24.30
C ASP A 206 -13.24 -11.19 24.26
N ALA A 207 -12.48 -11.84 25.15
CA ALA A 207 -11.05 -11.61 25.27
C ALA A 207 -10.27 -11.94 23.98
N ALA A 208 -10.70 -12.96 23.23
CA ALA A 208 -10.07 -13.37 21.99
C ALA A 208 -10.27 -12.31 20.89
N SER A 209 -11.50 -11.80 20.75
CA SER A 209 -11.82 -10.72 19.79
C SER A 209 -11.09 -9.43 20.13
N LYS A 210 -10.93 -9.08 21.43
CA LYS A 210 -10.12 -7.94 21.86
C LYS A 210 -8.66 -8.10 21.46
N ALA A 211 -8.04 -9.24 21.75
CA ALA A 211 -6.66 -9.51 21.38
C ALA A 211 -6.46 -9.44 19.85
N GLN A 212 -7.42 -9.94 19.07
CA GLN A 212 -7.36 -9.87 17.62
C GLN A 212 -7.49 -8.44 17.09
N LEU A 213 -8.33 -7.60 17.71
CA LEU A 213 -8.42 -6.17 17.38
C LEU A 213 -7.13 -5.42 17.71
N GLU A 214 -6.53 -5.68 18.85
CA GLU A 214 -5.28 -5.07 19.25
C GLU A 214 -4.14 -5.46 18.32
N ARG A 215 -4.02 -6.76 17.98
CA ARG A 215 -3.03 -7.24 17.01
C ARG A 215 -3.26 -6.63 15.64
N GLY A 216 -4.49 -6.58 15.16
CA GLY A 216 -4.85 -5.98 13.87
C GLY A 216 -4.52 -4.49 13.79
N SER A 217 -4.73 -3.71 14.87
CA SER A 217 -4.37 -2.29 14.93
C SER A 217 -2.86 -2.09 14.79
N ARG A 218 -2.05 -2.93 15.44
CA ARG A 218 -0.59 -2.90 15.32
C ARG A 218 -0.12 -3.30 13.91
N LEU A 219 -0.77 -4.28 13.29
CA LEU A 219 -0.50 -4.65 11.88
C LEU A 219 -0.79 -3.50 10.92
N VAL A 220 -1.90 -2.78 11.12
CA VAL A 220 -2.21 -1.59 10.31
C VAL A 220 -1.17 -0.50 10.49
N GLU A 221 -0.70 -0.28 11.74
CA GLU A 221 0.35 0.71 12.02
C GLU A 221 1.69 0.32 11.39
N LEU A 222 2.07 -0.96 11.49
CA LEU A 222 3.29 -1.51 10.90
C LEU A 222 3.33 -1.36 9.37
N LEU A 223 2.17 -1.46 8.70
CA LEU A 223 2.07 -1.34 7.25
C LEU A 223 2.04 0.10 6.74
N LYS A 224 2.00 1.10 7.61
CA LYS A 224 2.16 2.49 7.19
C LYS A 224 3.60 2.73 6.74
N GLN A 225 3.75 3.57 5.73
CA GLN A 225 5.05 3.91 5.16
C GLN A 225 5.12 5.41 4.90
N SER A 226 6.22 6.04 5.27
CA SER A 226 6.47 7.44 5.00
C SER A 226 6.67 7.68 3.50
N GLU A 227 6.37 8.89 3.04
CA GLU A 227 6.58 9.28 1.64
C GLU A 227 8.08 9.20 1.29
N SER A 228 8.37 8.70 0.10
CA SER A 228 9.74 8.55 -0.43
C SER A 228 10.70 7.76 0.47
N SER A 229 10.17 6.83 1.27
CA SER A 229 10.95 5.97 2.19
C SER A 229 10.80 4.49 1.79
N PRO A 230 11.47 4.05 0.70
CA PRO A 230 11.41 2.66 0.27
C PRO A 230 12.13 1.76 1.27
N GLN A 231 11.51 0.62 1.59
CA GLN A 231 12.07 -0.38 2.51
C GLN A 231 12.66 -1.55 1.73
N PRO A 232 13.88 -2.04 2.05
CA PRO A 232 14.40 -3.28 1.49
C PRO A 232 13.47 -4.47 1.76
N VAL A 233 13.40 -5.41 0.82
CA VAL A 233 12.51 -6.58 0.94
C VAL A 233 12.83 -7.43 2.16
N GLU A 234 14.08 -7.48 2.57
CA GLU A 234 14.56 -8.19 3.77
C GLU A 234 13.92 -7.62 5.03
N TYR A 235 13.92 -6.29 5.18
CA TYR A 235 13.30 -5.62 6.33
C TYR A 235 11.79 -5.85 6.33
N GLN A 236 11.11 -5.71 5.18
CA GLN A 236 9.68 -6.00 5.07
C GLN A 236 9.35 -7.43 5.50
N MET A 237 10.17 -8.41 5.09
CA MET A 237 9.98 -9.81 5.47
C MET A 237 10.17 -10.04 6.97
N VAL A 238 11.17 -9.40 7.58
CA VAL A 238 11.44 -9.50 9.02
C VAL A 238 10.32 -8.85 9.82
N SER A 239 9.87 -7.63 9.46
CA SER A 239 8.75 -6.96 10.13
C SER A 239 7.48 -7.79 10.13
N ILE A 240 7.09 -8.31 8.96
CA ILE A 240 5.88 -9.15 8.84
C ILE A 240 6.03 -10.43 9.66
N TYR A 241 7.19 -11.08 9.59
CA TYR A 241 7.43 -12.30 10.34
C TYR A 241 7.39 -12.08 11.87
N LEU A 242 8.02 -11.02 12.37
CA LEU A 242 8.01 -10.68 13.80
C LEU A 242 6.60 -10.32 14.28
N ALA A 243 5.79 -9.67 13.45
CA ALA A 243 4.40 -9.39 13.75
C ALA A 243 3.56 -10.70 13.80
N GLU A 244 3.79 -11.64 12.87
CA GLU A 244 3.16 -12.96 12.89
C GLU A 244 3.59 -13.77 14.15
N ALA A 245 4.85 -13.66 14.56
CA ALA A 245 5.39 -14.28 15.74
C ALA A 245 4.92 -13.64 17.08
N GLY A 246 4.15 -12.52 17.02
CA GLY A 246 3.59 -11.87 18.20
C GLY A 246 4.56 -10.92 18.94
N ILE A 247 5.70 -10.60 18.34
CA ILE A 247 6.69 -9.69 18.96
C ILE A 247 6.11 -8.27 19.18
N PHE A 248 5.23 -7.82 18.28
CA PHE A 248 4.58 -6.52 18.38
C PHE A 248 3.36 -6.49 19.31
N ASP A 249 2.87 -7.64 19.82
CA ASP A 249 1.63 -7.71 20.59
C ASP A 249 1.70 -6.97 21.93
N VAL A 250 2.91 -6.76 22.47
CA VAL A 250 3.16 -6.02 23.71
C VAL A 250 3.50 -4.54 23.48
N VAL A 251 3.66 -4.10 22.23
CA VAL A 251 4.06 -2.75 21.87
C VAL A 251 2.83 -1.84 21.80
N PRO A 252 2.80 -0.66 22.44
CA PRO A 252 1.75 0.33 22.22
C PRO A 252 1.64 0.71 20.74
N VAL A 253 0.42 0.97 20.25
CA VAL A 253 0.18 1.23 18.82
C VAL A 253 0.98 2.45 18.33
N GLU A 254 1.07 3.50 19.14
CA GLU A 254 1.82 4.72 18.84
C GLU A 254 3.33 4.51 18.73
N ASP A 255 3.85 3.46 19.35
CA ASP A 255 5.27 3.13 19.37
C ASP A 255 5.68 2.08 18.31
N VAL A 256 4.73 1.46 17.63
CA VAL A 256 4.99 0.36 16.67
C VAL A 256 6.04 0.73 15.63
N ARG A 257 5.94 1.94 15.04
CA ARG A 257 6.87 2.39 14.00
C ARG A 257 8.28 2.59 14.54
N ARG A 258 8.40 3.22 15.69
CA ARG A 258 9.68 3.44 16.36
C ARG A 258 10.31 2.13 16.82
N PHE A 259 9.48 1.22 17.36
CA PHE A 259 9.94 -0.11 17.74
C PHE A 259 10.44 -0.90 16.50
N GLU A 260 9.74 -0.80 15.36
CA GLU A 260 10.17 -1.42 14.11
C GLU A 260 11.56 -0.94 13.69
N ASP A 261 11.78 0.39 13.65
CA ASP A 261 13.06 0.96 13.26
C ASP A 261 14.20 0.52 14.22
N GLU A 262 13.98 0.63 15.53
CA GLU A 262 14.98 0.29 16.55
C GLU A 262 15.26 -1.23 16.60
N VAL A 263 14.24 -2.08 16.46
CA VAL A 263 14.46 -3.55 16.42
C VAL A 263 15.22 -3.96 15.17
N HIS A 264 14.98 -3.31 14.02
CA HIS A 264 15.76 -3.59 12.82
C HIS A 264 17.24 -3.23 13.00
N GLU A 265 17.55 -2.09 13.60
CA GLU A 265 18.94 -1.72 13.92
C GLU A 265 19.59 -2.75 14.84
N TYR A 266 18.88 -3.15 15.88
CA TYR A 266 19.36 -4.18 16.83
C TYR A 266 19.60 -5.53 16.16
N LEU A 267 18.65 -6.00 15.36
CA LEU A 267 18.75 -7.28 14.64
C LEU A 267 19.89 -7.26 13.60
N ASN A 268 20.05 -6.16 12.88
CA ASN A 268 21.14 -6.02 11.91
C ASN A 268 22.52 -6.06 12.58
N ALA A 269 22.62 -5.56 13.81
CA ALA A 269 23.86 -5.61 14.58
C ALA A 269 24.14 -6.99 15.21
N ASN A 270 23.11 -7.71 15.65
CA ASN A 270 23.25 -8.95 16.42
C ASN A 270 23.02 -10.24 15.60
N THR A 271 22.32 -10.16 14.45
CA THR A 271 22.03 -11.28 13.56
C THR A 271 22.28 -10.93 12.07
N PRO A 272 23.45 -10.35 11.71
CA PRO A 272 23.73 -9.92 10.34
C PRO A 272 23.69 -11.08 9.34
N GLU A 273 24.05 -12.28 9.76
CA GLU A 273 24.04 -13.50 8.95
C GLU A 273 22.64 -13.85 8.44
N VAL A 274 21.58 -13.51 9.20
CA VAL A 274 20.20 -13.74 8.78
C VAL A 274 19.86 -12.82 7.61
N PHE A 275 20.24 -11.54 7.67
CA PHE A 275 19.98 -10.58 6.58
C PHE A 275 20.76 -10.94 5.31
N GLU A 276 22.01 -11.41 5.44
CA GLU A 276 22.78 -11.94 4.31
C GLU A 276 22.10 -13.17 3.68
N GLN A 277 21.60 -14.08 4.52
CA GLN A 277 20.92 -15.29 4.06
C GLN A 277 19.64 -14.99 3.28
N ILE A 278 18.80 -14.04 3.74
CA ILE A 278 17.54 -13.68 3.10
C ILE A 278 17.69 -12.65 1.99
N SER A 279 18.91 -12.21 1.70
CA SER A 279 19.19 -11.22 0.67
C SER A 279 18.57 -11.59 -0.67
N GLY A 280 17.94 -10.60 -1.32
CA GLY A 280 17.17 -10.79 -2.54
C GLY A 280 15.84 -11.53 -2.33
N GLY A 281 15.30 -11.54 -1.10
CA GLY A 281 13.99 -12.13 -0.78
C GLY A 281 13.98 -13.65 -0.73
N LYS A 282 15.12 -14.28 -0.35
CA LYS A 282 15.18 -15.73 -0.08
C LYS A 282 14.34 -16.06 1.17
N PRO A 283 13.80 -17.30 1.27
CA PRO A 283 13.00 -17.69 2.43
C PRO A 283 13.83 -17.74 3.71
N LEU A 284 13.21 -17.34 4.83
CA LEU A 284 13.71 -17.61 6.18
C LEU A 284 13.78 -19.11 6.43
N THR A 285 14.90 -19.59 6.95
CA THR A 285 15.03 -20.95 7.51
C THR A 285 14.45 -20.99 8.92
N ASP A 286 14.19 -22.16 9.46
CA ASP A 286 13.66 -22.28 10.82
C ASP A 286 14.69 -21.79 11.86
N GLU A 287 15.97 -22.04 11.63
CA GLU A 287 17.08 -21.51 12.44
C GLU A 287 17.10 -19.97 12.44
N SER A 288 16.93 -19.34 11.25
CA SER A 288 16.88 -17.88 11.14
C SER A 288 15.63 -17.28 11.81
N LYS A 289 14.51 -17.98 11.75
CA LYS A 289 13.28 -17.58 12.46
C LYS A 289 13.46 -17.57 13.97
N ASP A 290 14.04 -18.66 14.51
CA ASP A 290 14.31 -18.78 15.95
C ASP A 290 15.31 -17.72 16.42
N ALA A 291 16.37 -17.46 15.64
CA ALA A 291 17.35 -16.43 15.93
C ALA A 291 16.74 -15.03 15.96
N LEU A 292 15.90 -14.68 14.97
CA LEU A 292 15.21 -13.39 14.92
C LEU A 292 14.26 -13.19 16.11
N VAL A 293 13.47 -14.22 16.45
CA VAL A 293 12.53 -14.15 17.57
C VAL A 293 13.27 -14.04 18.89
N ALA A 294 14.36 -14.81 19.09
CA ALA A 294 15.18 -14.73 20.30
C ALA A 294 15.79 -13.32 20.46
N ALA A 295 16.44 -12.81 19.41
CA ALA A 295 17.06 -11.48 19.46
C ALA A 295 16.02 -10.35 19.64
N ALA A 296 14.85 -10.46 19.00
CA ALA A 296 13.77 -9.48 19.18
C ALA A 296 13.21 -9.50 20.61
N LYS A 297 13.09 -10.67 21.26
CA LYS A 297 12.69 -10.80 22.66
C LYS A 297 13.74 -10.24 23.61
N ASP A 298 15.03 -10.38 23.30
CA ASP A 298 16.13 -9.80 24.08
C ASP A 298 16.13 -8.27 23.95
N PHE A 299 15.66 -7.73 22.83
CA PHE A 299 15.51 -6.29 22.62
C PHE A 299 14.32 -5.70 23.37
N GLN A 300 13.16 -6.40 23.44
CA GLN A 300 11.92 -5.87 24.04
C GLN A 300 12.13 -5.19 25.42
N PRO A 301 12.82 -5.76 26.40
CA PRO A 301 13.00 -5.11 27.72
C PRO A 301 13.87 -3.83 27.67
N THR A 302 14.65 -3.64 26.62
CA THR A 302 15.51 -2.46 26.45
C THR A 302 14.76 -1.28 25.83
N PHE A 303 13.64 -1.56 25.12
CA PHE A 303 12.85 -0.55 24.46
C PHE A 303 12.05 0.27 25.49
N ARG A 304 12.12 1.59 25.39
CA ARG A 304 11.32 2.53 26.18
C ARG A 304 10.14 3.03 25.37
N THR A 305 8.93 2.84 25.91
CA THR A 305 7.71 3.40 25.31
C THR A 305 7.68 4.93 25.38
N SER A 306 6.82 5.55 24.60
CA SER A 306 6.59 7.01 24.62
C SER A 306 6.12 7.50 26.00
N GLU A 307 5.49 6.65 26.81
CA GLU A 307 5.10 6.90 28.18
C GLU A 307 6.26 6.73 29.20
N GLY A 308 7.44 6.32 28.74
CA GLY A 308 8.65 6.18 29.56
C GLY A 308 8.80 4.85 30.31
N HIS A 309 7.95 3.87 30.03
CA HIS A 309 8.02 2.52 30.59
C HIS A 309 8.83 1.58 29.68
N ASN A 310 9.52 0.61 30.27
CA ASN A 310 10.16 -0.44 29.48
C ASN A 310 9.13 -1.50 29.11
N LEU A 311 9.18 -2.05 27.88
CA LEU A 311 8.34 -3.16 27.48
C LEU A 311 8.65 -4.39 28.40
N GLY A 312 7.59 -5.01 28.94
CA GLY A 312 7.71 -6.14 29.85
C GLY A 312 7.91 -5.77 31.35
N SER A 313 8.06 -4.52 31.70
CA SER A 313 7.79 -4.08 33.06
C SER A 313 6.26 -3.96 33.17
N GLU A 314 5.60 -4.93 33.80
CA GLU A 314 4.27 -4.68 34.33
C GLU A 314 4.40 -3.42 35.20
N ALA A 315 3.78 -2.31 34.75
CA ALA A 315 3.52 -1.22 35.68
C ALA A 315 2.78 -1.87 36.87
N PRO A 316 3.26 -1.73 38.08
CA PRO A 316 2.49 -2.23 39.19
C PRO A 316 1.15 -1.52 39.12
N VAL A 317 0.09 -2.30 38.79
CA VAL A 317 -1.28 -1.84 38.96
C VAL A 317 -1.40 -1.70 40.47
N GLU A 318 -1.11 -0.49 40.97
CA GLU A 318 -1.50 -0.16 42.34
C GLU A 318 -3.00 -0.40 42.41
N PRO A 319 -3.46 -1.34 43.24
CA PRO A 319 -4.89 -1.53 43.40
C PRO A 319 -5.44 -0.18 43.82
N LEU A 320 -6.41 0.34 43.03
CA LEU A 320 -7.13 1.55 43.42
C LEU A 320 -7.61 1.36 44.84
N ASP A 321 -7.14 2.22 45.76
CA ASP A 321 -7.57 2.20 47.16
C ASP A 321 -9.11 2.36 47.13
N GLU A 322 -9.83 1.52 47.89
CA GLU A 322 -11.30 1.60 47.98
C GLU A 322 -11.80 2.99 48.36
N SER A 323 -10.93 3.82 48.92
CA SER A 323 -11.20 5.22 49.24
C SER A 323 -11.28 6.16 48.03
N ASP A 324 -10.71 5.77 46.85
CA ASP A 324 -10.69 6.60 45.66
C ASP A 324 -11.89 6.33 44.73
N VAL A 325 -12.67 5.29 45.00
CA VAL A 325 -13.96 5.05 44.34
C VAL A 325 -14.99 6.01 44.90
N LYS A 326 -14.96 7.28 44.50
CA LYS A 326 -16.06 8.20 44.78
C LYS A 326 -17.30 7.67 44.15
N ASN A 327 -18.26 7.20 44.95
CA ASN A 327 -19.64 6.93 44.56
C ASN A 327 -20.20 8.18 43.87
N THR A 328 -20.12 8.19 42.54
CA THR A 328 -20.87 9.19 41.75
C THR A 328 -22.30 8.76 41.74
N GLU A 329 -23.10 9.26 42.73
CA GLU A 329 -24.55 9.15 42.68
C GLU A 329 -25.05 9.80 41.39
N LEU A 330 -25.56 8.99 40.48
CA LEU A 330 -26.23 9.43 39.27
C LEU A 330 -27.55 10.10 39.65
N ASN A 331 -27.56 11.42 39.77
CA ASN A 331 -28.77 12.22 39.91
C ASN A 331 -29.56 12.19 38.60
N VAL A 332 -30.41 11.20 38.45
CA VAL A 332 -31.42 11.13 37.36
C VAL A 332 -32.53 12.11 37.65
N SER A 333 -32.45 13.35 37.18
CA SER A 333 -33.57 14.27 37.20
C SER A 333 -34.62 13.82 36.19
N ARG A 334 -35.73 13.23 36.66
CA ARG A 334 -36.92 13.01 35.86
C ARG A 334 -37.57 14.38 35.56
N LYS A 335 -37.44 14.87 34.33
CA LYS A 335 -38.32 15.92 33.81
C LYS A 335 -39.72 15.34 33.62
N THR A 336 -40.64 15.67 34.50
CA THR A 336 -42.06 15.49 34.30
C THR A 336 -42.53 16.47 33.22
N ALA A 337 -43.02 15.93 32.11
CA ALA A 337 -43.72 16.68 31.08
C ALA A 337 -45.05 17.18 31.66
N LYS A 338 -45.34 18.47 31.48
CA LYS A 338 -46.69 19.07 31.51
C LYS A 338 -47.05 19.43 30.07
#